data_12d6032e7adea09b4c25fa7d2a8430c6
#
_entry.id   12d6032e7adea09b4c25fa7d2a8430c6
#
_cell.length_a   1.000
_cell.length_b   1.000
_cell.length_c   1.000
_cell.angle_alpha   90.00
_cell.angle_beta   90.00
_cell.angle_gamma   90.00
#
_symmetry.space_group_name_H-M   'P 1'
#
loop_
_entity.id
_entity.type
_entity.pdbx_description
1 polymer ?
#
loop_
_entity_poly.entity_id
_entity_poly.type
_entity_poly.pdbx_seq_one_letter_code
_entity_poly.pdbx_strand_id
1 'polypeptide(L)'
;LEVFDELEFRRIKETFFKIYGTEIQTDNSMDKPTAIQTDLFDQSGYSQSPDKHSNLINSDSSYQFIDNIEELKFFANKLMRQSLVAFDTETESLNSLETKLVGLSFSWEKNTGYFISFSNNDDKKNNEFIELLKPFFESNKIEKVGHNLKFDIKVLFKYGINVCGPIYDTMIAHYIINPDMRHNLDSLSESYLNHSP
;
A
#
# COMPACT_ATOMS: atom_id res chain seq x y z
N LEU A 1 -27.03 -20.02 -8.44
CA LEU A 1 -26.43 -20.35 -7.12
C LEU A 1 -25.53 -21.58 -7.20
N GLU A 2 -25.91 -22.62 -7.98
CA GLU A 2 -25.09 -23.80 -8.24
C GLU A 2 -23.67 -23.47 -8.74
N VAL A 3 -23.53 -22.43 -9.57
CA VAL A 3 -22.23 -21.96 -10.08
C VAL A 3 -21.27 -21.52 -8.97
N PHE A 4 -21.78 -20.93 -7.88
CA PHE A 4 -20.91 -20.56 -6.75
C PHE A 4 -20.43 -21.77 -5.95
N ASP A 5 -21.23 -22.85 -5.91
CA ASP A 5 -20.86 -24.10 -5.27
C ASP A 5 -19.87 -24.89 -6.11
N GLU A 6 -20.09 -24.92 -7.44
CA GLU A 6 -19.21 -25.59 -8.40
C GLU A 6 -17.80 -24.94 -8.46
N LEU A 7 -17.74 -23.61 -8.33
CA LEU A 7 -16.48 -22.83 -8.34
C LEU A 7 -15.91 -22.62 -6.92
N GLU A 8 -16.49 -23.21 -5.90
CA GLU A 8 -16.07 -23.07 -4.50
C GLU A 8 -16.02 -21.62 -3.97
N PHE A 9 -16.78 -20.70 -4.56
CA PHE A 9 -16.82 -19.28 -4.18
C PHE A 9 -17.68 -19.03 -2.92
N ARG A 10 -17.36 -19.67 -1.82
CA ARG A 10 -18.15 -19.64 -0.57
C ARG A 10 -18.39 -18.21 -0.06
N ARG A 11 -17.34 -17.38 0.03
CA ARG A 11 -17.45 -15.98 0.50
C ARG A 11 -18.29 -15.10 -0.42
N ILE A 12 -18.15 -15.27 -1.73
CA ILE A 12 -18.95 -14.53 -2.73
C ILE A 12 -20.41 -14.93 -2.63
N LYS A 13 -20.69 -16.21 -2.44
CA LYS A 13 -22.04 -16.75 -2.23
C LYS A 13 -22.70 -16.12 -1.00
N GLU A 14 -22.00 -16.08 0.14
CA GLU A 14 -22.49 -15.48 1.38
C GLU A 14 -22.77 -13.97 1.22
N THR A 15 -21.85 -13.24 0.56
CA THR A 15 -22.03 -11.81 0.28
C THR A 15 -23.21 -11.56 -0.67
N PHE A 16 -23.37 -12.39 -1.69
CA PHE A 16 -24.50 -12.32 -2.61
C PHE A 16 -25.82 -12.51 -1.88
N PHE A 17 -25.92 -13.50 -0.97
CA PHE A 17 -27.11 -13.70 -0.14
C PHE A 17 -27.40 -12.56 0.82
N LYS A 18 -26.36 -11.90 1.38
CA LYS A 18 -26.54 -10.71 2.22
C LYS A 18 -27.13 -9.53 1.47
N ILE A 19 -26.75 -9.35 0.19
CA ILE A 19 -27.13 -8.17 -0.61
C ILE A 19 -28.45 -8.42 -1.34
N TYR A 20 -28.70 -9.63 -1.83
CA TYR A 20 -29.80 -9.95 -2.75
C TYR A 20 -30.74 -11.03 -2.23
N GLY A 21 -30.47 -11.62 -1.08
CA GLY A 21 -31.33 -12.65 -0.46
C GLY A 21 -32.56 -12.00 0.14
N THR A 22 -33.72 -12.22 -0.49
CA THR A 22 -35.02 -11.88 0.07
C THR A 22 -35.30 -12.75 1.32
N GLU A 23 -35.82 -12.10 2.37
CA GLU A 23 -36.21 -12.70 3.65
C GLU A 23 -37.07 -13.95 3.46
N ILE A 24 -36.56 -15.11 3.88
CA ILE A 24 -37.38 -16.23 4.28
C ILE A 24 -37.27 -16.28 5.79
N GLN A 25 -38.33 -15.83 6.46
CA GLN A 25 -38.50 -16.00 7.90
C GLN A 25 -38.52 -17.51 8.23
N THR A 26 -37.57 -17.97 9.01
CA THR A 26 -37.72 -19.12 9.87
C THR A 26 -37.26 -18.76 11.25
N ASP A 27 -38.24 -18.61 12.16
CA ASP A 27 -38.02 -18.61 13.60
C ASP A 27 -37.20 -19.85 14.00
N ASN A 28 -36.07 -19.61 14.66
CA ASN A 28 -35.70 -20.35 15.85
C ASN A 28 -34.47 -19.70 16.51
N SER A 29 -34.72 -19.34 17.77
CA SER A 29 -33.78 -18.92 18.77
C SER A 29 -32.62 -19.88 18.93
N MET A 30 -31.38 -19.37 18.92
CA MET A 30 -30.32 -19.63 19.89
C MET A 30 -28.97 -19.06 19.43
N ASP A 31 -28.40 -18.30 20.37
CA ASP A 31 -26.97 -17.97 20.54
C ASP A 31 -26.13 -17.42 19.38
N LYS A 32 -25.89 -16.14 19.46
CA LYS A 32 -24.86 -15.40 18.74
C LYS A 32 -23.45 -15.77 19.20
N PRO A 33 -22.53 -16.10 18.31
CA PRO A 33 -21.17 -15.61 18.45
C PRO A 33 -21.02 -14.36 17.59
N THR A 34 -20.72 -13.25 18.24
CA THR A 34 -20.39 -11.98 17.63
C THR A 34 -19.05 -12.11 16.92
N ALA A 35 -19.06 -12.51 15.67
CA ALA A 35 -17.92 -12.37 14.80
C ALA A 35 -18.03 -10.98 14.15
N ILE A 36 -17.28 -10.03 14.68
CA ILE A 36 -17.07 -8.74 14.05
C ILE A 36 -16.26 -9.00 12.78
N GLN A 37 -16.93 -8.96 11.65
CA GLN A 37 -16.32 -8.99 10.34
C GLN A 37 -15.80 -7.58 10.05
N THR A 38 -14.52 -7.35 10.33
CA THR A 38 -13.83 -6.14 9.87
C THR A 38 -13.65 -6.24 8.37
N ASP A 39 -14.22 -5.30 7.65
CA ASP A 39 -14.05 -5.15 6.21
C ASP A 39 -12.57 -4.99 5.86
N LEU A 40 -12.18 -5.54 4.70
CA LEU A 40 -10.82 -5.50 4.17
C LEU A 40 -10.30 -4.05 3.96
N PHE A 41 -11.17 -3.05 4.17
CA PHE A 41 -10.92 -1.63 3.95
C PHE A 41 -11.40 -0.74 5.12
N ASP A 42 -11.69 -1.29 6.31
CA ASP A 42 -12.12 -0.47 7.44
C ASP A 42 -10.91 0.17 8.14
N GLN A 43 -10.63 1.41 7.80
CA GLN A 43 -9.69 2.31 8.48
C GLN A 43 -10.36 3.19 9.54
N SER A 44 -11.49 2.80 10.11
CA SER A 44 -12.12 3.55 11.20
C SER A 44 -11.92 2.86 12.54
N GLY A 45 -10.82 3.15 13.20
CA GLY A 45 -10.55 2.62 14.54
C GLY A 45 -9.27 3.14 15.18
N TYR A 46 -9.00 4.45 15.12
CA TYR A 46 -8.04 5.06 16.04
C TYR A 46 -8.67 5.15 17.44
N SER A 47 -8.64 4.08 18.19
CA SER A 47 -8.74 4.18 19.65
C SER A 47 -7.33 4.32 20.20
N GLN A 48 -7.01 5.52 20.67
CA GLN A 48 -5.81 5.83 21.44
C GLN A 48 -5.75 4.91 22.65
N SER A 49 -4.77 4.00 22.66
CA SER A 49 -4.25 3.44 23.89
C SER A 49 -2.86 4.04 24.13
N PRO A 50 -2.56 4.48 25.36
CA PRO A 50 -1.36 5.23 25.64
C PRO A 50 -0.14 4.31 25.70
N ASP A 51 0.92 4.77 25.05
CA ASP A 51 2.34 4.50 25.32
C ASP A 51 2.83 3.05 25.35
N LYS A 52 3.18 2.55 24.17
CA LYS A 52 4.41 1.77 23.99
C LYS A 52 5.03 2.08 22.63
N HIS A 53 5.36 3.32 22.35
CA HIS A 53 6.35 3.64 21.35
C HIS A 53 7.72 3.19 21.86
N SER A 54 8.09 1.96 21.57
CA SER A 54 9.50 1.60 21.63
C SER A 54 10.19 2.33 20.48
N ASN A 55 10.90 3.39 20.81
CA ASN A 55 11.76 4.14 19.90
C ASN A 55 12.78 3.20 19.26
N LEU A 56 12.45 2.63 18.09
CA LEU A 56 13.39 1.97 17.21
C LEU A 56 14.08 3.03 16.30
N ILE A 57 14.44 4.18 16.85
CA ILE A 57 15.50 4.99 16.29
C ILE A 57 16.79 4.30 16.72
N ASN A 58 17.16 3.22 16.00
CA ASN A 58 18.50 2.70 16.08
C ASN A 58 19.44 3.82 15.61
N SER A 59 20.56 4.00 16.31
CA SER A 59 21.60 4.98 16.01
C SER A 59 22.20 4.87 14.59
N ASP A 60 21.80 3.86 13.81
CA ASP A 60 22.29 3.54 12.47
C ASP A 60 21.24 3.75 11.37
N SER A 61 20.09 4.40 11.66
CA SER A 61 19.09 4.68 10.62
C SER A 61 19.31 6.05 9.98
N SER A 62 19.18 6.12 8.65
CA SER A 62 19.33 7.34 7.86
C SER A 62 18.08 7.61 7.04
N TYR A 63 17.36 8.66 7.39
CA TYR A 63 16.17 9.10 6.67
C TYR A 63 16.41 10.50 6.09
N GLN A 64 16.09 10.66 4.80
CA GLN A 64 16.24 11.93 4.09
C GLN A 64 14.89 12.42 3.61
N PHE A 65 14.60 13.67 3.95
CA PHE A 65 13.44 14.40 3.45
C PHE A 65 13.87 15.30 2.30
N ILE A 66 13.22 15.21 1.15
CA ILE A 66 13.56 15.91 -0.09
C ILE A 66 12.36 16.77 -0.50
N ASP A 67 12.54 18.08 -0.50
CA ASP A 67 11.51 19.03 -0.87
C ASP A 67 11.99 20.08 -1.90
N ASN A 68 13.21 19.95 -2.39
CA ASN A 68 13.78 20.87 -3.38
C ASN A 68 14.36 20.14 -4.60
N ILE A 69 14.46 20.87 -5.72
CA ILE A 69 14.79 20.31 -7.03
C ILE A 69 16.24 19.81 -7.11
N GLU A 70 17.16 20.47 -6.42
CA GLU A 70 18.59 20.13 -6.50
C GLU A 70 18.88 18.81 -5.77
N GLU A 71 18.29 18.64 -4.58
CA GLU A 71 18.38 17.37 -3.86
C GLU A 71 17.69 16.25 -4.62
N LEU A 72 16.53 16.54 -5.25
CA LEU A 72 15.82 15.56 -6.04
C LEU A 72 16.62 15.11 -7.27
N LYS A 73 17.31 15.99 -7.96
CA LYS A 73 18.21 15.63 -9.06
C LYS A 73 19.31 14.68 -8.60
N PHE A 74 19.93 14.99 -7.46
CA PHE A 74 20.95 14.13 -6.88
C PHE A 74 20.38 12.76 -6.50
N PHE A 75 19.23 12.75 -5.85
CA PHE A 75 18.50 11.54 -5.49
C PHE A 75 18.11 10.71 -6.72
N ALA A 76 17.54 11.32 -7.76
CA ALA A 76 17.14 10.62 -8.99
C ALA A 76 18.34 9.93 -9.66
N ASN A 77 19.50 10.58 -9.69
CA ASN A 77 20.73 9.96 -10.20
C ASN A 77 21.18 8.76 -9.36
N LYS A 78 20.99 8.80 -8.04
CA LYS A 78 21.30 7.70 -7.12
C LYS A 78 20.30 6.57 -7.30
N LEU A 79 19.01 6.89 -7.44
CA LEU A 79 17.90 5.98 -7.65
C LEU A 79 18.09 5.16 -8.94
N MET A 80 18.51 5.81 -10.03
CA MET A 80 18.74 5.15 -11.34
C MET A 80 19.93 4.17 -11.36
N ARG A 81 20.74 4.13 -10.32
CA ARG A 81 21.86 3.18 -10.17
C ARG A 81 21.48 1.93 -9.38
N GLN A 82 20.25 1.88 -8.83
CA GLN A 82 19.79 0.75 -8.06
C GLN A 82 19.31 -0.38 -8.97
N SER A 83 19.40 -1.62 -8.49
CA SER A 83 18.85 -2.79 -9.17
C SER A 83 17.44 -3.10 -8.68
N LEU A 84 17.14 -2.83 -7.40
CA LEU A 84 15.87 -3.08 -6.74
C LEU A 84 15.57 -1.92 -5.79
N VAL A 85 14.32 -1.43 -5.80
CA VAL A 85 13.86 -0.33 -4.95
C VAL A 85 12.46 -0.60 -4.45
N ALA A 86 12.28 -0.47 -3.15
CA ALA A 86 10.95 -0.40 -2.54
C ALA A 86 10.42 1.03 -2.65
N PHE A 87 9.13 1.19 -2.98
CA PHE A 87 8.46 2.49 -3.01
C PHE A 87 7.02 2.40 -2.54
N ASP A 88 6.50 3.53 -2.10
CA ASP A 88 5.12 3.70 -1.70
C ASP A 88 4.65 5.13 -1.99
N THR A 89 3.34 5.33 -2.23
CA THR A 89 2.73 6.63 -2.49
C THR A 89 1.92 7.11 -1.30
N GLU A 90 2.18 8.32 -0.83
CA GLU A 90 1.35 9.00 0.15
C GLU A 90 0.34 9.90 -0.54
N THR A 91 -0.92 9.79 -0.16
CA THR A 91 -2.04 10.44 -0.84
C THR A 91 -3.04 11.07 0.13
N GLU A 92 -3.81 12.06 -0.35
CA GLU A 92 -4.85 12.73 0.46
C GLU A 92 -6.02 11.82 0.82
N SER A 93 -6.29 10.77 0.01
CA SER A 93 -7.42 9.87 0.20
C SER A 93 -7.17 8.48 -0.40
N LEU A 94 -8.01 7.52 -0.03
CA LEU A 94 -7.93 6.13 -0.51
C LEU A 94 -8.51 5.90 -1.90
N ASN A 95 -9.18 6.90 -2.49
CA ASN A 95 -9.68 6.79 -3.86
C ASN A 95 -8.56 7.07 -4.87
N SER A 96 -7.88 6.03 -5.33
CA SER A 96 -6.72 6.13 -6.24
C SER A 96 -7.00 6.89 -7.55
N LEU A 97 -8.27 7.06 -7.96
CA LEU A 97 -8.64 7.75 -9.18
C LEU A 97 -8.80 9.27 -8.99
N GLU A 98 -9.08 9.73 -7.77
CA GLU A 98 -9.38 11.13 -7.47
C GLU A 98 -8.34 11.77 -6.55
N THR A 99 -7.65 10.96 -5.75
CA THR A 99 -6.69 11.44 -4.74
C THR A 99 -5.54 12.23 -5.35
N LYS A 100 -4.95 13.13 -4.57
CA LYS A 100 -3.70 13.82 -4.92
C LYS A 100 -2.52 13.13 -4.27
N LEU A 101 -1.39 13.14 -4.97
CA LEU A 101 -0.11 12.68 -4.45
C LEU A 101 0.46 13.73 -3.49
N VAL A 102 0.74 13.33 -2.27
CA VAL A 102 1.31 14.15 -1.20
C VAL A 102 2.79 13.86 -1.02
N GLY A 103 3.19 12.61 -1.23
CA GLY A 103 4.57 12.18 -1.08
C GLY A 103 4.88 10.88 -1.81
N LEU A 104 6.16 10.61 -1.91
CA LEU A 104 6.72 9.34 -2.38
C LEU A 104 7.82 8.91 -1.43
N SER A 105 7.73 7.70 -0.92
CA SER A 105 8.79 7.09 -0.12
C SER A 105 9.57 6.05 -0.92
N PHE A 106 10.87 5.95 -0.64
CA PHE A 106 11.78 5.02 -1.30
C PHE A 106 12.75 4.42 -0.31
N SER A 107 13.09 3.15 -0.53
CA SER A 107 14.16 2.47 0.18
C SER A 107 14.77 1.38 -0.71
N TRP A 108 16.09 1.16 -0.60
CA TRP A 108 16.81 0.06 -1.26
C TRP A 108 17.87 -0.56 -0.35
N GLU A 109 17.98 -0.07 0.87
CA GLU A 109 18.91 -0.56 1.87
C GLU A 109 18.26 -0.53 3.26
N LYS A 110 18.57 -1.50 4.08
CA LYS A 110 18.04 -1.60 5.44
C LYS A 110 18.38 -0.35 6.25
N ASN A 111 17.43 0.13 7.04
CA ASN A 111 17.53 1.32 7.89
C ASN A 111 17.78 2.62 7.12
N THR A 112 17.54 2.65 5.81
CA THR A 112 17.59 3.87 5.01
C THR A 112 16.22 4.15 4.38
N GLY A 113 15.86 5.42 4.31
CA GLY A 113 14.62 5.86 3.68
C GLY A 113 14.74 7.25 3.12
N TYR A 114 14.00 7.49 2.06
CA TYR A 114 13.91 8.78 1.37
C TYR A 114 12.44 9.13 1.23
N PHE A 115 12.08 10.34 1.62
CA PHE A 115 10.73 10.85 1.43
C PHE A 115 10.76 12.11 0.58
N ILE A 116 10.02 12.10 -0.51
CA ILE A 116 9.88 13.23 -1.43
C ILE A 116 8.52 13.86 -1.21
N SER A 117 8.50 15.13 -0.80
CA SER A 117 7.27 15.84 -0.50
C SER A 117 6.79 16.64 -1.70
N PHE A 118 5.52 16.48 -2.02
CA PHE A 118 4.80 17.25 -3.04
C PHE A 118 4.06 18.42 -2.40
N SER A 119 4.06 19.56 -3.06
CA SER A 119 3.40 20.77 -2.57
C SER A 119 1.93 20.78 -2.96
N ASN A 120 1.05 21.13 -2.05
CA ASN A 120 -0.38 21.28 -2.34
C ASN A 120 -0.69 22.53 -3.20
N ASN A 121 0.26 23.47 -3.33
CA ASN A 121 0.03 24.77 -3.94
C ASN A 121 1.03 25.10 -5.07
N ASP A 122 1.88 24.17 -5.49
CA ASP A 122 2.89 24.41 -6.53
C ASP A 122 2.91 23.26 -7.56
N ASP A 123 1.94 23.29 -8.45
CA ASP A 123 1.80 22.30 -9.52
C ASP A 123 3.02 22.29 -10.47
N LYS A 124 3.70 23.42 -10.64
CA LYS A 124 4.88 23.50 -11.49
C LYS A 124 6.04 22.71 -10.87
N LYS A 125 6.30 22.92 -9.59
CA LYS A 125 7.31 22.15 -8.83
C LYS A 125 6.97 20.66 -8.84
N ASN A 126 5.72 20.31 -8.60
CA ASN A 126 5.28 18.92 -8.61
C ASN A 126 5.50 18.25 -9.97
N ASN A 127 5.20 18.93 -11.06
CA ASN A 127 5.43 18.41 -12.41
C ASN A 127 6.94 18.22 -12.69
N GLU A 128 7.81 19.14 -12.26
CA GLU A 128 9.25 18.97 -12.37
C GLU A 128 9.74 17.75 -11.57
N PHE A 129 9.18 17.52 -10.39
CA PHE A 129 9.48 16.34 -9.56
C PHE A 129 9.07 15.04 -10.24
N ILE A 130 7.87 15.01 -10.79
CA ILE A 130 7.36 13.86 -11.55
C ILE A 130 8.26 13.54 -12.75
N GLU A 131 8.64 14.53 -13.53
CA GLU A 131 9.50 14.33 -14.71
C GLU A 131 10.89 13.78 -14.34
N LEU A 132 11.45 14.18 -13.19
CA LEU A 132 12.72 13.65 -12.69
C LEU A 132 12.63 12.19 -12.21
N LEU A 133 11.48 11.77 -11.67
CA LEU A 133 11.28 10.44 -11.15
C LEU A 133 10.76 9.45 -12.21
N LYS A 134 10.13 9.96 -13.25
CA LYS A 134 9.54 9.15 -14.33
C LYS A 134 10.50 8.13 -14.95
N PRO A 135 11.79 8.45 -15.23
CA PRO A 135 12.73 7.47 -15.77
C PRO A 135 12.94 6.23 -14.89
N PHE A 136 12.85 6.39 -13.56
CA PHE A 136 12.92 5.26 -12.64
C PHE A 136 11.70 4.36 -12.76
N PHE A 137 10.50 4.94 -12.69
CA PHE A 137 9.26 4.16 -12.74
C PHE A 137 9.09 3.43 -14.08
N GLU A 138 9.49 4.06 -15.19
CA GLU A 138 9.37 3.51 -16.54
C GLU A 138 10.56 2.62 -16.96
N SER A 139 11.57 2.46 -16.08
CA SER A 139 12.71 1.59 -16.35
C SER A 139 12.32 0.10 -16.34
N ASN A 140 12.65 -0.60 -17.41
CA ASN A 140 12.53 -2.07 -17.47
C ASN A 140 13.67 -2.82 -16.76
N LYS A 141 14.68 -2.11 -16.26
CA LYS A 141 15.88 -2.71 -15.67
C LYS A 141 15.86 -2.72 -14.15
N ILE A 142 15.14 -1.79 -13.54
CA ILE A 142 15.09 -1.63 -12.08
C ILE A 142 13.85 -2.37 -11.59
N GLU A 143 14.05 -3.27 -10.64
CA GLU A 143 12.99 -4.00 -9.97
C GLU A 143 12.29 -3.08 -8.94
N LYS A 144 10.97 -3.13 -8.90
CA LYS A 144 10.14 -2.34 -7.99
C LYS A 144 9.43 -3.25 -7.01
N VAL A 145 9.51 -2.90 -5.75
CA VAL A 145 8.85 -3.63 -4.65
C VAL A 145 7.91 -2.69 -3.91
N GLY A 146 6.79 -3.19 -3.46
CA GLY A 146 5.87 -2.45 -2.60
C GLY A 146 4.78 -3.35 -2.05
N HIS A 147 3.83 -2.75 -1.37
CA HIS A 147 2.72 -3.45 -0.74
C HIS A 147 1.40 -2.90 -1.27
N ASN A 148 0.60 -3.74 -1.97
CA ASN A 148 -0.62 -3.32 -2.68
C ASN A 148 -0.34 -2.33 -3.82
N LEU A 149 0.74 -2.56 -4.57
CA LEU A 149 1.23 -1.70 -5.66
C LEU A 149 0.18 -1.35 -6.72
N LYS A 150 -0.92 -2.08 -6.79
CA LYS A 150 -2.05 -1.73 -7.67
C LYS A 150 -2.60 -0.33 -7.38
N PHE A 151 -2.61 0.08 -6.11
CA PHE A 151 -3.04 1.43 -5.71
C PHE A 151 -2.04 2.48 -6.22
N ASP A 152 -0.76 2.29 -5.92
CA ASP A 152 0.33 3.21 -6.26
C ASP A 152 0.48 3.40 -7.76
N ILE A 153 0.42 2.31 -8.52
CA ILE A 153 0.47 2.33 -9.99
C ILE A 153 -0.69 3.17 -10.57
N LYS A 154 -1.90 3.06 -10.01
CA LYS A 154 -3.04 3.87 -10.46
C LYS A 154 -2.86 5.34 -10.12
N VAL A 155 -2.34 5.66 -8.95
CA VAL A 155 -2.01 7.03 -8.55
C VAL A 155 -0.97 7.61 -9.51
N LEU A 156 0.14 6.92 -9.73
CA LEU A 156 1.22 7.36 -10.63
C LEU A 156 0.75 7.51 -12.09
N PHE A 157 -0.14 6.64 -12.55
CA PHE A 157 -0.70 6.71 -13.89
C PHE A 157 -1.43 8.04 -14.15
N LYS A 158 -2.10 8.63 -13.16
CA LYS A 158 -2.74 9.95 -13.27
C LYS A 158 -1.73 11.07 -13.53
N TYR A 159 -0.50 10.90 -13.09
CA TYR A 159 0.60 11.84 -13.31
C TYR A 159 1.40 11.52 -14.57
N GLY A 160 0.87 10.65 -15.46
CA GLY A 160 1.52 10.30 -16.72
C GLY A 160 2.74 9.40 -16.58
N ILE A 161 2.86 8.68 -15.46
CA ILE A 161 3.89 7.68 -15.22
C ILE A 161 3.33 6.29 -15.52
N ASN A 162 3.95 5.58 -16.45
CA ASN A 162 3.63 4.19 -16.76
C ASN A 162 4.68 3.28 -16.08
N VAL A 163 4.33 2.69 -14.94
CA VAL A 163 5.26 1.83 -14.19
C VAL A 163 5.58 0.57 -15.01
N CYS A 164 6.86 0.37 -15.30
CA CYS A 164 7.38 -0.72 -16.14
C CYS A 164 8.42 -1.57 -15.40
N GLY A 165 8.77 -2.71 -16.00
CA GLY A 165 9.80 -3.63 -15.50
C GLY A 165 9.27 -4.64 -14.49
N PRO A 166 10.17 -5.40 -13.82
CA PRO A 166 9.76 -6.36 -12.82
C PRO A 166 9.14 -5.67 -11.60
N ILE A 167 7.98 -6.19 -11.16
CA ILE A 167 7.20 -5.66 -10.03
C ILE A 167 6.95 -6.78 -9.04
N TYR A 168 7.26 -6.55 -7.77
CA TYR A 168 7.03 -7.46 -6.66
C TYR A 168 6.08 -6.83 -5.64
N ASP A 169 4.86 -7.33 -5.58
CA ASP A 169 3.85 -6.92 -4.61
C ASP A 169 3.85 -7.89 -3.43
N THR A 170 4.28 -7.41 -2.26
CA THR A 170 4.39 -8.24 -1.05
C THR A 170 3.04 -8.69 -0.50
N MET A 171 1.96 -7.92 -0.74
CA MET A 171 0.61 -8.32 -0.36
C MET A 171 0.14 -9.51 -1.20
N ILE A 172 0.32 -9.45 -2.52
CA ILE A 172 -0.04 -10.55 -3.43
C ILE A 172 0.82 -11.78 -3.16
N ALA A 173 2.13 -11.60 -2.96
CA ALA A 173 3.03 -12.70 -2.64
C ALA A 173 2.60 -13.44 -1.37
N HIS A 174 2.28 -12.70 -0.31
CA HIS A 174 1.79 -13.31 0.93
C HIS A 174 0.43 -13.99 0.76
N TYR A 175 -0.47 -13.41 -0.03
CA TYR A 175 -1.76 -14.01 -0.33
C TYR A 175 -1.62 -15.39 -1.01
N ILE A 176 -0.63 -15.54 -1.90
CA ILE A 176 -0.35 -16.82 -2.57
C ILE A 176 0.22 -17.85 -1.59
N ILE A 177 1.08 -17.42 -0.65
CA ILE A 177 1.73 -18.31 0.31
C ILE A 177 0.78 -18.74 1.43
N ASN A 178 0.02 -17.80 1.99
CA ASN A 178 -0.85 -18.00 3.15
C ASN A 178 -2.22 -17.32 2.95
N PRO A 179 -3.11 -17.86 2.11
CA PRO A 179 -4.34 -17.18 1.68
C PRO A 179 -5.34 -16.90 2.82
N ASP A 180 -5.25 -17.63 3.92
CA ASP A 180 -6.18 -17.51 5.07
C ASP A 180 -5.73 -16.49 6.13
N MET A 181 -4.54 -15.90 5.95
CA MET A 181 -3.97 -14.93 6.89
C MET A 181 -4.37 -13.49 6.54
N ARG A 182 -4.07 -12.54 7.45
CA ARG A 182 -4.16 -11.11 7.14
C ARG A 182 -2.96 -10.70 6.28
N HIS A 183 -3.22 -9.82 5.30
CA HIS A 183 -2.21 -9.42 4.31
C HIS A 183 -1.82 -7.94 4.40
N ASN A 184 -2.33 -7.19 5.37
CA ASN A 184 -1.94 -5.80 5.59
C ASN A 184 -0.50 -5.71 6.08
N LEU A 185 0.15 -4.58 5.76
CA LEU A 185 1.58 -4.37 6.01
C LEU A 185 1.93 -4.51 7.50
N ASP A 186 1.11 -3.97 8.40
CA ASP A 186 1.31 -4.03 9.85
C ASP A 186 1.39 -5.48 10.35
N SER A 187 0.39 -6.30 9.99
CA SER A 187 0.37 -7.72 10.39
C SER A 187 1.56 -8.50 9.83
N LEU A 188 2.02 -8.17 8.61
CA LEU A 188 3.19 -8.81 8.02
C LEU A 188 4.48 -8.33 8.70
N SER A 189 4.60 -7.05 8.99
CA SER A 189 5.73 -6.47 9.72
C SER A 189 5.88 -7.09 11.10
N GLU A 190 4.80 -7.23 11.85
CA GLU A 190 4.79 -7.90 13.15
C GLU A 190 5.18 -9.37 13.03
N SER A 191 4.57 -10.10 12.09
CA SER A 191 4.74 -11.55 11.98
C SER A 191 6.11 -11.97 11.48
N TYR A 192 6.68 -11.23 10.51
CA TYR A 192 7.92 -11.62 9.83
C TYR A 192 9.14 -10.82 10.28
N LEU A 193 8.95 -9.59 10.74
CA LEU A 193 10.05 -8.69 11.12
C LEU A 193 10.10 -8.40 12.62
N ASN A 194 9.09 -8.85 13.40
CA ASN A 194 8.90 -8.48 14.81
C ASN A 194 8.92 -6.96 15.03
N HIS A 195 8.38 -6.23 14.06
CA HIS A 195 8.30 -4.77 14.06
C HIS A 195 6.84 -4.34 14.03
N SER A 196 6.43 -3.53 15.00
CA SER A 196 5.12 -2.87 15.03
C SER A 196 5.32 -1.44 14.53
N PRO A 197 4.72 -1.08 13.36
CA PRO A 197 4.78 0.28 12.81
C PRO A 197 4.05 1.29 13.70
#